data_36ba17b7fd9d36771fd28233169cf75f
#
_entry.id   36ba17b7fd9d36771fd28233169cf75f
#
_cell.length_a   1.000
_cell.length_b   1.000
_cell.length_c   1.000
_cell.angle_alpha   90.00
_cell.angle_beta   90.00
_cell.angle_gamma   90.00
#
_symmetry.space_group_name_H-M   'P 1'
#
loop_
_entity.id
_entity.type
_entity.pdbx_description
1 polymer ?
#
loop_
_entity_poly.entity_id
_entity_poly.type
_entity_poly.pdbx_seq_one_letter_code
_entity_poly.pdbx_strand_id
1 'polypeptide(L)'
;MNKQSPQQHRRRPTAKRRARRQAFWTAGAMLIVFLFCLPLLPKFFLQESIPTAEPVSTESSSAGSATVSQPEEAEPAPEPEPQPLVQTVRFSATGDNLIHAPIYKQAQRRASGEEAYSFDYCYEHIAPFYAQHDVNWINQETLCTDELEPSSYPCFSTPGDCARALYRAGVRVFSLSNNHTYDKGASGIAATLRFWGSMPEDVVTTGLWKGESDYGHIPLQTVNGVTIAYLSYTEHTNGIPQNSSMQANVIYTSQTDVIEQQVKAARQLADFVV
;
A
#
# COMPACT_ATOMS: atom_id res chain seq x y z
N MET A 1 -73.57 34.95 -8.78
CA MET A 1 -73.35 33.63 -8.18
C MET A 1 -72.29 32.91 -8.99
N ASN A 2 -71.07 32.98 -8.56
CA ASN A 2 -69.89 32.38 -9.26
C ASN A 2 -69.29 31.36 -8.33
N LYS A 3 -69.48 30.06 -8.57
CA LYS A 3 -68.95 28.95 -7.82
C LYS A 3 -67.54 28.66 -8.31
N GLN A 4 -66.54 28.99 -7.49
CA GLN A 4 -65.16 28.57 -7.70
C GLN A 4 -64.99 27.12 -7.19
N SER A 5 -64.43 26.25 -8.03
CA SER A 5 -64.05 24.86 -7.79
C SER A 5 -62.75 24.81 -6.99
N PRO A 6 -62.55 23.92 -6.01
CA PRO A 6 -61.31 23.83 -5.26
C PRO A 6 -60.24 23.15 -6.08
N GLN A 7 -59.08 23.84 -6.29
CA GLN A 7 -57.88 23.27 -6.84
C GLN A 7 -57.23 22.32 -5.83
N GLN A 8 -57.13 21.03 -6.19
CA GLN A 8 -56.35 20.04 -5.44
C GLN A 8 -54.85 20.33 -5.59
N HIS A 9 -54.23 20.83 -4.54
CA HIS A 9 -52.77 20.92 -4.41
C HIS A 9 -52.18 19.52 -4.31
N ARG A 10 -51.63 18.98 -5.41
CA ARG A 10 -50.74 17.81 -5.38
C ARG A 10 -49.45 18.17 -4.62
N ARG A 11 -49.31 17.69 -3.37
CA ARG A 11 -48.10 17.85 -2.58
C ARG A 11 -46.92 17.11 -3.28
N ARG A 12 -45.87 17.84 -3.63
CA ARG A 12 -44.63 17.27 -4.18
C ARG A 12 -43.97 16.42 -3.08
N PRO A 13 -43.46 15.22 -3.42
CA PRO A 13 -42.78 14.37 -2.43
C PRO A 13 -41.52 15.06 -1.91
N THR A 14 -41.30 14.99 -0.60
CA THR A 14 -40.14 15.59 0.09
C THR A 14 -38.84 14.97 -0.37
N ALA A 15 -37.74 15.73 -0.34
CA ALA A 15 -36.38 15.29 -0.77
C ALA A 15 -35.98 13.96 -0.13
N LYS A 16 -36.37 13.70 1.14
CA LYS A 16 -36.13 12.43 1.84
C LYS A 16 -36.77 11.21 1.18
N ARG A 17 -37.95 11.35 0.53
CA ARG A 17 -38.61 10.25 -0.18
C ARG A 17 -37.93 9.95 -1.52
N ARG A 18 -37.35 10.96 -2.19
CA ARG A 18 -36.60 10.76 -3.44
C ARG A 18 -35.27 10.03 -3.16
N ALA A 19 -34.54 10.45 -2.15
CA ALA A 19 -33.26 9.79 -1.75
C ALA A 19 -33.45 8.31 -1.38
N ARG A 20 -34.51 7.96 -0.61
CA ARG A 20 -34.82 6.56 -0.28
C ARG A 20 -35.20 5.71 -1.52
N ARG A 21 -35.86 6.26 -2.49
CA ARG A 21 -36.18 5.53 -3.74
C ARG A 21 -34.94 5.31 -4.61
N GLN A 22 -34.05 6.29 -4.72
CA GLN A 22 -32.80 6.13 -5.46
C GLN A 22 -31.88 5.08 -4.80
N ALA A 23 -31.73 5.09 -3.47
CA ALA A 23 -30.95 4.08 -2.76
C ALA A 23 -31.49 2.65 -2.94
N PHE A 24 -32.82 2.49 -3.04
CA PHE A 24 -33.42 1.16 -3.24
C PHE A 24 -33.17 0.62 -4.68
N TRP A 25 -33.16 1.50 -5.70
CA TRP A 25 -32.88 1.10 -7.08
C TRP A 25 -31.40 0.80 -7.34
N THR A 26 -30.48 1.53 -6.70
CA THR A 26 -29.03 1.26 -6.83
C THR A 26 -28.64 -0.03 -6.12
N ALA A 27 -29.18 -0.32 -4.95
CA ALA A 27 -28.92 -1.58 -4.24
C ALA A 27 -29.49 -2.79 -5.00
N GLY A 28 -30.68 -2.67 -5.61
CA GLY A 28 -31.27 -3.72 -6.44
C GLY A 28 -30.48 -4.00 -7.73
N ALA A 29 -29.97 -2.95 -8.38
CA ALA A 29 -29.15 -3.10 -9.59
C ALA A 29 -27.80 -3.76 -9.30
N MET A 30 -27.15 -3.43 -8.18
CA MET A 30 -25.90 -4.09 -7.76
C MET A 30 -26.09 -5.57 -7.43
N LEU A 31 -27.20 -5.94 -6.79
CA LEU A 31 -27.49 -7.34 -6.46
C LEU A 31 -27.69 -8.19 -7.73
N ILE A 32 -28.35 -7.63 -8.75
CA ILE A 32 -28.57 -8.32 -10.04
C ILE A 32 -27.26 -8.51 -10.79
N VAL A 33 -26.36 -7.52 -10.80
CA VAL A 33 -25.04 -7.64 -11.42
C VAL A 33 -24.20 -8.71 -10.71
N PHE A 34 -24.26 -8.79 -9.38
CA PHE A 34 -23.54 -9.80 -8.61
C PHE A 34 -24.03 -11.24 -8.89
N LEU A 35 -25.34 -11.42 -9.05
CA LEU A 35 -25.94 -12.73 -9.37
C LEU A 35 -25.66 -13.18 -10.81
N PHE A 36 -25.47 -12.27 -11.75
CA PHE A 36 -25.15 -12.63 -13.15
C PHE A 36 -23.66 -12.83 -13.40
N CYS A 37 -22.77 -12.29 -12.59
CA CYS A 37 -21.31 -12.46 -12.73
C CYS A 37 -20.77 -13.72 -12.05
N LEU A 38 -21.51 -14.35 -11.12
CA LEU A 38 -21.05 -15.57 -10.43
C LEU A 38 -20.77 -16.78 -11.35
N PRO A 39 -21.48 -17.02 -12.47
CA PRO A 39 -21.20 -18.16 -13.35
C PRO A 39 -20.04 -17.95 -14.34
N LEU A 40 -19.42 -16.76 -14.37
CA LEU A 40 -18.32 -16.41 -15.30
C LEU A 40 -16.92 -16.49 -14.70
N LEU A 41 -16.78 -16.93 -13.45
CA LEU A 41 -15.48 -17.21 -12.87
C LEU A 41 -14.93 -18.51 -13.50
N PRO A 42 -13.81 -18.46 -14.23
CA PRO A 42 -13.20 -19.68 -14.77
C PRO A 42 -12.78 -20.56 -13.60
N LYS A 43 -13.09 -21.86 -13.72
CA LYS A 43 -12.62 -22.94 -12.84
C LYS A 43 -11.11 -23.14 -13.02
N PHE A 44 -10.31 -22.24 -12.49
CA PHE A 44 -8.85 -22.27 -12.56
C PHE A 44 -8.22 -22.49 -11.17
N PHE A 45 -8.78 -23.39 -10.40
CA PHE A 45 -8.11 -23.91 -9.21
C PHE A 45 -8.50 -25.38 -9.07
N LEU A 46 -7.65 -26.23 -9.58
CA LEU A 46 -7.35 -27.58 -9.07
C LEU A 46 -6.56 -28.35 -10.14
N GLN A 47 -5.30 -28.50 -9.91
CA GLN A 47 -4.53 -29.71 -10.12
C GLN A 47 -3.08 -29.40 -10.53
N GLU A 48 -2.26 -29.17 -9.54
CA GLU A 48 -0.85 -29.54 -9.65
C GLU A 48 -0.65 -30.76 -8.76
N SER A 49 -0.53 -31.92 -9.43
CA SER A 49 -0.14 -33.18 -8.86
C SER A 49 1.37 -33.15 -8.55
N ILE A 50 1.68 -33.41 -7.31
CA ILE A 50 3.04 -33.66 -6.81
C ILE A 50 3.55 -34.92 -7.47
N PRO A 51 4.72 -34.95 -8.13
CA PRO A 51 5.31 -36.19 -8.63
C PRO A 51 5.83 -37.01 -7.46
N THR A 52 5.24 -38.18 -7.27
CA THR A 52 5.69 -39.20 -6.34
C THR A 52 6.98 -39.82 -6.89
N ALA A 53 8.05 -39.80 -6.10
CA ALA A 53 9.30 -40.51 -6.41
C ALA A 53 9.07 -42.01 -6.37
N GLU A 54 9.41 -42.68 -7.44
CA GLU A 54 9.44 -44.14 -7.51
C GLU A 54 10.66 -44.72 -6.74
N PRO A 55 10.54 -45.89 -6.09
CA PRO A 55 11.64 -46.46 -5.35
C PRO A 55 12.65 -47.15 -6.32
N VAL A 56 13.91 -46.83 -6.11
CA VAL A 56 15.03 -47.47 -6.79
C VAL A 56 15.13 -48.93 -6.34
N SER A 57 14.89 -49.85 -7.24
CA SER A 57 15.13 -51.29 -7.05
C SER A 57 16.62 -51.59 -7.14
N THR A 58 17.15 -52.17 -6.06
CA THR A 58 18.47 -52.76 -5.97
C THR A 58 18.43 -54.12 -6.64
N GLU A 59 19.09 -54.28 -7.78
CA GLU A 59 19.46 -55.60 -8.31
C GLU A 59 20.92 -55.91 -8.01
N SER A 60 21.10 -57.02 -7.33
CA SER A 60 22.38 -57.69 -7.08
C SER A 60 22.69 -58.59 -8.25
N SER A 61 23.89 -58.50 -8.85
CA SER A 61 24.43 -59.59 -9.62
C SER A 61 25.96 -59.55 -9.75
N SER A 62 26.54 -60.51 -9.13
CA SER A 62 27.57 -61.51 -9.54
C SER A 62 28.86 -61.00 -10.19
N ALA A 63 29.90 -61.58 -9.58
CA ALA A 63 31.31 -61.53 -9.87
C ALA A 63 31.68 -61.91 -11.33
N GLY A 64 32.67 -61.18 -11.85
CA GLY A 64 33.38 -61.50 -13.12
C GLY A 64 34.76 -60.87 -13.12
N SER A 65 35.71 -61.72 -12.93
CA SER A 65 37.14 -61.75 -13.33
C SER A 65 37.90 -60.44 -13.62
N ALA A 66 38.99 -60.29 -12.91
CA ALA A 66 39.99 -59.24 -13.00
C ALA A 66 40.71 -59.22 -14.36
N THR A 67 40.85 -58.00 -14.91
CA THR A 67 41.96 -57.63 -15.80
C THR A 67 42.54 -56.35 -15.26
N VAL A 68 43.78 -56.42 -14.86
CA VAL A 68 44.57 -55.29 -14.37
C VAL A 68 44.91 -54.40 -15.56
N SER A 69 44.25 -53.25 -15.66
CA SER A 69 44.67 -52.14 -16.51
C SER A 69 45.22 -51.02 -15.64
N GLN A 70 46.34 -50.44 -16.04
CA GLN A 70 47.06 -49.36 -15.37
C GLN A 70 46.09 -48.20 -15.00
N PRO A 71 46.38 -47.47 -13.90
CA PRO A 71 45.64 -46.29 -13.56
C PRO A 71 45.90 -45.20 -14.61
N GLU A 72 44.92 -44.87 -15.41
CA GLU A 72 44.85 -43.62 -16.16
C GLU A 72 44.68 -42.49 -15.14
N GLU A 73 45.63 -41.56 -15.16
CA GLU A 73 45.63 -40.37 -14.30
C GLU A 73 44.40 -39.55 -14.67
N ALA A 74 43.36 -39.61 -13.85
CA ALA A 74 42.13 -38.87 -14.03
C ALA A 74 42.41 -37.36 -13.99
N GLU A 75 42.15 -36.67 -15.09
CA GLU A 75 42.15 -35.21 -15.08
C GLU A 75 41.25 -34.72 -13.93
N PRO A 76 41.70 -33.69 -13.18
CA PRO A 76 40.88 -33.15 -12.10
C PRO A 76 39.57 -32.62 -12.68
N ALA A 77 38.46 -33.07 -12.08
CA ALA A 77 37.13 -32.58 -12.45
C ALA A 77 37.11 -31.06 -12.34
N PRO A 78 36.50 -30.34 -13.31
CA PRO A 78 36.42 -28.87 -13.26
C PRO A 78 35.79 -28.45 -11.95
N GLU A 79 36.44 -27.49 -11.29
CA GLU A 79 35.95 -26.89 -10.06
C GLU A 79 34.55 -26.31 -10.33
N PRO A 80 33.52 -26.59 -9.51
CA PRO A 80 32.17 -26.08 -9.75
C PRO A 80 32.21 -24.57 -9.82
N GLU A 81 31.69 -23.99 -10.91
CA GLU A 81 31.55 -22.54 -11.06
C GLU A 81 30.79 -21.97 -9.83
N PRO A 82 31.27 -20.86 -9.24
CA PRO A 82 30.60 -20.26 -8.09
C PRO A 82 29.17 -19.88 -8.51
N GLN A 83 28.19 -20.49 -7.84
CA GLN A 83 26.80 -20.16 -8.07
C GLN A 83 26.54 -18.69 -7.66
N PRO A 84 25.80 -17.92 -8.46
CA PRO A 84 25.49 -16.54 -8.11
C PRO A 84 24.76 -16.50 -6.76
N LEU A 85 25.22 -15.65 -5.85
CA LEU A 85 24.56 -15.39 -4.58
C LEU A 85 23.19 -14.76 -4.86
N VAL A 86 22.14 -15.54 -4.69
CA VAL A 86 20.75 -15.05 -4.84
C VAL A 86 20.38 -14.33 -3.56
N GLN A 87 20.19 -13.01 -3.65
CA GLN A 87 19.64 -12.20 -2.58
C GLN A 87 18.12 -12.14 -2.71
N THR A 88 17.43 -12.30 -1.59
CA THR A 88 15.95 -12.33 -1.59
C THR A 88 15.41 -11.31 -0.59
N VAL A 89 14.41 -10.53 -1.03
CA VAL A 89 13.62 -9.63 -0.19
C VAL A 89 12.16 -10.01 -0.31
N ARG A 90 11.53 -10.31 0.82
CA ARG A 90 10.09 -10.52 0.91
C ARG A 90 9.42 -9.17 1.11
N PHE A 91 8.69 -8.72 0.10
CA PHE A 91 8.02 -7.43 0.07
C PHE A 91 6.52 -7.59 0.25
N SER A 92 5.91 -6.81 1.15
CA SER A 92 4.46 -6.68 1.26
C SER A 92 3.99 -5.27 0.95
N ALA A 93 2.85 -5.15 0.30
CA ALA A 93 2.17 -3.88 0.07
C ALA A 93 0.72 -3.99 0.54
N THR A 94 0.29 -2.99 1.29
CA THR A 94 -1.09 -2.85 1.74
C THR A 94 -1.70 -1.57 1.20
N GLY A 95 -3.03 -1.54 1.06
CA GLY A 95 -3.76 -0.41 0.49
C GLY A 95 -3.90 0.77 1.44
N ASP A 96 -5.05 1.43 1.36
CA ASP A 96 -5.29 2.72 1.97
C ASP A 96 -5.47 2.64 3.49
N ASN A 97 -4.61 3.33 4.24
CA ASN A 97 -4.84 3.60 5.65
C ASN A 97 -5.66 4.88 5.79
N LEU A 98 -6.97 4.73 5.69
CA LEU A 98 -7.96 5.81 5.72
C LEU A 98 -8.66 5.87 7.08
N ILE A 99 -8.27 6.84 7.91
CA ILE A 99 -8.71 6.94 9.31
C ILE A 99 -9.94 7.84 9.45
N HIS A 100 -11.11 7.23 9.54
CA HIS A 100 -12.37 7.93 9.82
C HIS A 100 -12.60 8.20 11.32
N ALA A 101 -13.52 9.14 11.62
CA ALA A 101 -13.85 9.54 12.98
C ALA A 101 -14.17 8.39 13.95
N PRO A 102 -14.90 7.34 13.61
CA PRO A 102 -15.14 6.22 14.51
C PRO A 102 -13.84 5.55 14.98
N ILE A 103 -12.84 5.45 14.09
CA ILE A 103 -11.56 4.80 14.36
C ILE A 103 -10.72 5.62 15.35
N TYR A 104 -10.44 6.90 15.05
CA TYR A 104 -9.62 7.70 15.97
C TYR A 104 -10.33 7.99 17.31
N LYS A 105 -11.67 8.12 17.33
CA LYS A 105 -12.42 8.21 18.59
C LYS A 105 -12.36 6.92 19.41
N GLN A 106 -12.29 5.77 18.76
CA GLN A 106 -12.07 4.51 19.46
C GLN A 106 -10.62 4.41 19.97
N ALA A 107 -9.63 4.81 19.17
CA ALA A 107 -8.24 4.89 19.59
C ALA A 107 -8.07 5.81 20.81
N GLN A 108 -8.76 6.95 20.83
CA GLN A 108 -8.77 7.87 21.98
C GLN A 108 -9.34 7.19 23.25
N ARG A 109 -10.45 6.44 23.13
CA ARG A 109 -11.04 5.72 24.28
C ARG A 109 -10.17 4.56 24.79
N ARG A 110 -9.27 4.03 23.95
CA ARG A 110 -8.34 2.94 24.28
C ARG A 110 -7.00 3.45 24.79
N ALA A 111 -6.75 4.73 24.67
CA ALA A 111 -5.51 5.33 25.13
C ALA A 111 -5.32 5.12 26.64
N SER A 112 -4.07 4.88 27.03
CA SER A 112 -3.67 4.70 28.43
C SER A 112 -2.27 5.25 28.62
N GLY A 113 -1.94 5.64 29.85
CA GLY A 113 -0.66 6.25 30.14
C GLY A 113 -0.53 7.64 29.53
N GLU A 114 0.57 7.89 28.83
CA GLU A 114 0.88 9.19 28.22
C GLU A 114 0.38 9.30 26.76
N GLU A 115 -0.09 8.23 26.16
CA GLU A 115 -0.60 8.24 24.78
C GLU A 115 -1.97 8.92 24.71
N ALA A 116 -2.15 9.83 23.74
CA ALA A 116 -3.44 10.45 23.47
C ALA A 116 -4.37 9.53 22.66
N TYR A 117 -3.81 8.64 21.84
CA TYR A 117 -4.53 7.68 21.01
C TYR A 117 -3.79 6.35 20.96
N SER A 118 -4.49 5.22 21.13
CA SER A 118 -3.94 3.87 20.95
C SER A 118 -4.56 3.22 19.71
N PHE A 119 -3.78 3.08 18.65
CA PHE A 119 -4.18 2.47 17.37
C PHE A 119 -3.72 1.03 17.21
N ASP A 120 -2.98 0.45 18.16
CA ASP A 120 -2.41 -0.90 18.01
C ASP A 120 -3.47 -1.95 17.70
N TYR A 121 -4.67 -1.80 18.26
CA TYR A 121 -5.80 -2.70 17.99
C TYR A 121 -6.23 -2.74 16.50
N CYS A 122 -5.94 -1.68 15.73
CA CYS A 122 -6.24 -1.65 14.29
C CYS A 122 -5.36 -2.61 13.50
N TYR A 123 -4.15 -2.88 14.02
CA TYR A 123 -3.11 -3.58 13.29
C TYR A 123 -2.70 -4.91 13.92
N GLU A 124 -3.24 -5.27 15.09
CA GLU A 124 -2.86 -6.48 15.85
C GLU A 124 -2.99 -7.78 15.04
N HIS A 125 -3.98 -7.86 14.15
CA HIS A 125 -4.21 -9.05 13.33
C HIS A 125 -3.34 -9.11 12.08
N ILE A 126 -2.84 -7.97 11.58
CA ILE A 126 -1.96 -7.94 10.42
C ILE A 126 -0.48 -7.92 10.81
N ALA A 127 -0.14 -7.51 12.03
CA ALA A 127 1.24 -7.46 12.49
C ALA A 127 2.01 -8.79 12.34
N PRO A 128 1.40 -9.99 12.62
CA PRO A 128 2.08 -11.27 12.36
C PRO A 128 2.37 -11.53 10.88
N PHE A 129 1.59 -10.97 9.96
CA PHE A 129 1.86 -11.03 8.54
C PHE A 129 3.04 -10.11 8.19
N TYR A 130 3.05 -8.88 8.68
CA TYR A 130 4.17 -7.96 8.47
C TYR A 130 5.50 -8.54 8.99
N ALA A 131 5.48 -9.22 10.13
CA ALA A 131 6.67 -9.86 10.72
C ALA A 131 7.31 -10.94 9.84
N GLN A 132 6.60 -11.44 8.81
CA GLN A 132 7.11 -12.44 7.87
C GLN A 132 7.77 -11.81 6.63
N HIS A 133 7.74 -10.47 6.51
CA HIS A 133 8.25 -9.75 5.36
C HIS A 133 9.40 -8.82 5.77
N ASP A 134 10.34 -8.67 4.88
CA ASP A 134 11.54 -7.85 5.09
C ASP A 134 11.25 -6.36 4.86
N VAL A 135 10.26 -6.08 3.98
CA VAL A 135 9.75 -4.74 3.68
C VAL A 135 8.23 -4.74 3.74
N ASN A 136 7.67 -3.79 4.49
CA ASN A 136 6.22 -3.56 4.54
C ASN A 136 5.91 -2.13 4.11
N TRP A 137 5.17 -2.00 3.01
CA TRP A 137 4.74 -0.75 2.40
C TRP A 137 3.24 -0.52 2.61
N ILE A 138 2.82 0.74 2.83
CA ILE A 138 1.41 1.12 2.96
C ILE A 138 1.14 2.46 2.28
N ASN A 139 -0.06 2.62 1.69
CA ASN A 139 -0.57 3.95 1.35
C ASN A 139 -1.16 4.61 2.60
N GLN A 140 -0.46 5.60 3.15
CA GLN A 140 -0.99 6.44 4.23
C GLN A 140 -1.87 7.52 3.62
N GLU A 141 -3.15 7.22 3.41
CA GLU A 141 -4.05 8.07 2.64
C GLU A 141 -4.42 9.35 3.38
N THR A 142 -4.59 9.28 4.70
CA THR A 142 -4.87 10.46 5.51
C THR A 142 -3.58 11.04 6.10
N LEU A 143 -3.40 12.36 6.02
CA LEU A 143 -2.23 13.00 6.58
C LEU A 143 -2.11 12.74 8.09
N CYS A 144 -0.90 12.41 8.57
CA CYS A 144 -0.59 12.19 9.97
C CYS A 144 0.18 13.37 10.55
N THR A 145 -0.25 13.83 11.73
CA THR A 145 0.39 14.92 12.45
C THR A 145 -0.03 14.95 13.91
N ASP A 146 0.81 15.51 14.77
CA ASP A 146 0.48 15.81 16.18
C ASP A 146 0.05 17.29 16.38
N GLU A 147 0.08 18.11 15.33
CA GLU A 147 -0.11 19.56 15.43
C GLU A 147 -1.54 20.02 15.08
N LEU A 148 -2.33 19.18 14.44
CA LEU A 148 -3.69 19.52 14.01
C LEU A 148 -4.71 18.62 14.70
N GLU A 149 -5.86 19.21 15.02
CA GLU A 149 -6.99 18.46 15.55
C GLU A 149 -7.43 17.36 14.58
N PRO A 150 -7.70 16.15 15.08
CA PRO A 150 -8.20 15.06 14.26
C PRO A 150 -9.51 15.40 13.59
N SER A 151 -9.62 15.07 12.32
CA SER A 151 -10.84 15.27 11.53
C SER A 151 -11.05 14.12 10.54
N SER A 152 -12.29 14.03 10.05
CA SER A 152 -12.76 13.00 9.15
C SER A 152 -13.26 13.62 7.85
N TYR A 153 -13.89 12.79 7.00
CA TYR A 153 -14.49 13.23 5.74
C TYR A 153 -15.23 14.57 5.88
N PRO A 154 -15.08 15.52 4.93
CA PRO A 154 -14.36 15.38 3.65
C PRO A 154 -12.85 15.70 3.72
N CYS A 155 -12.34 16.31 4.77
CA CYS A 155 -10.95 16.73 4.90
C CYS A 155 -10.34 16.14 6.17
N PHE A 156 -9.46 15.17 5.99
CA PHE A 156 -8.89 14.37 7.06
C PHE A 156 -7.70 15.03 7.76
N SER A 157 -7.55 14.68 9.03
CA SER A 157 -6.34 14.84 9.82
C SER A 157 -6.29 13.70 10.82
N THR A 158 -5.21 12.95 10.83
CA THR A 158 -5.03 11.74 11.63
C THR A 158 -3.98 11.98 12.71
N PRO A 159 -4.23 11.57 13.97
CA PRO A 159 -3.19 11.61 15.01
C PRO A 159 -1.93 10.86 14.59
N GLY A 160 -0.76 11.41 14.88
CA GLY A 160 0.53 10.78 14.59
C GLY A 160 0.71 9.40 15.23
N ASP A 161 0.00 9.14 16.33
CA ASP A 161 -0.02 7.83 16.99
C ASP A 161 -0.47 6.68 16.06
N CYS A 162 -1.24 6.99 15.00
CA CYS A 162 -1.60 6.02 13.97
C CYS A 162 -0.38 5.51 13.20
N ALA A 163 0.48 6.41 12.74
CA ALA A 163 1.70 6.05 12.03
C ALA A 163 2.71 5.36 12.98
N ARG A 164 2.78 5.78 14.25
CA ARG A 164 3.60 5.10 15.26
C ARG A 164 3.12 3.67 15.54
N ALA A 165 1.81 3.43 15.54
CA ALA A 165 1.25 2.08 15.68
C ALA A 165 1.57 1.20 14.46
N LEU A 166 1.48 1.74 13.23
CA LEU A 166 1.94 1.02 12.03
C LEU A 166 3.43 0.71 12.07
N TYR A 167 4.25 1.65 12.54
CA TYR A 167 5.67 1.42 12.75
C TYR A 167 5.92 0.25 13.74
N ARG A 168 5.21 0.23 14.88
CA ARG A 168 5.27 -0.89 15.84
C ARG A 168 4.80 -2.21 15.23
N ALA A 169 3.81 -2.17 14.33
CA ALA A 169 3.32 -3.33 13.61
C ALA A 169 4.29 -3.86 12.53
N GLY A 170 5.36 -3.11 12.20
CA GLY A 170 6.40 -3.54 11.27
C GLY A 170 6.43 -2.80 9.93
N VAL A 171 5.59 -1.78 9.73
CA VAL A 171 5.63 -0.95 8.50
C VAL A 171 6.80 0.02 8.57
N ARG A 172 7.52 0.15 7.47
CA ARG A 172 8.67 1.07 7.35
C ARG A 172 8.57 2.00 6.15
N VAL A 173 7.74 1.68 5.16
CA VAL A 173 7.62 2.47 3.93
C VAL A 173 6.20 3.02 3.81
N PHE A 174 6.10 4.34 3.72
CA PHE A 174 4.82 5.05 3.67
C PHE A 174 4.72 5.90 2.39
N SER A 175 3.71 5.59 1.58
CA SER A 175 3.30 6.44 0.45
C SER A 175 2.40 7.55 0.96
N LEU A 176 2.70 8.79 0.61
CA LEU A 176 2.01 9.99 1.10
C LEU A 176 1.35 10.79 -0.04
N SER A 177 1.51 10.35 -1.30
CA SER A 177 0.91 11.01 -2.46
C SER A 177 -0.42 10.34 -2.81
N ASN A 178 -1.51 11.03 -2.53
CA ASN A 178 -2.87 10.55 -2.79
C ASN A 178 -3.85 11.73 -2.86
N ASN A 179 -5.13 11.44 -3.07
CA ASN A 179 -6.18 12.43 -3.20
C ASN A 179 -6.43 13.27 -1.92
N HIS A 180 -6.01 12.80 -0.74
CA HIS A 180 -6.17 13.50 0.55
C HIS A 180 -4.93 14.28 1.00
N THR A 181 -3.86 14.29 0.21
CA THR A 181 -2.60 14.96 0.59
C THR A 181 -2.80 16.44 0.93
N TYR A 182 -3.70 17.16 0.25
CA TYR A 182 -3.93 18.59 0.47
C TYR A 182 -5.12 18.93 1.38
N ASP A 183 -5.70 17.98 2.07
CA ASP A 183 -6.92 18.18 2.88
C ASP A 183 -6.84 19.32 3.91
N LYS A 184 -5.66 19.64 4.39
CA LYS A 184 -5.40 20.74 5.34
C LYS A 184 -4.56 21.88 4.76
N GLY A 185 -4.46 21.93 3.43
CA GLY A 185 -3.72 22.97 2.72
C GLY A 185 -2.26 23.09 3.17
N ALA A 186 -1.68 24.28 3.04
CA ALA A 186 -0.27 24.54 3.34
C ALA A 186 0.12 24.19 4.79
N SER A 187 -0.75 24.49 5.77
CA SER A 187 -0.50 24.17 7.19
C SER A 187 -0.47 22.66 7.42
N GLY A 188 -1.36 21.91 6.74
CA GLY A 188 -1.38 20.45 6.78
C GLY A 188 -0.09 19.84 6.22
N ILE A 189 0.35 20.31 5.06
CA ILE A 189 1.62 19.88 4.46
C ILE A 189 2.80 20.13 5.40
N ALA A 190 2.90 21.35 5.93
CA ALA A 190 4.01 21.71 6.82
C ALA A 190 4.01 20.84 8.10
N ALA A 191 2.86 20.63 8.72
CA ALA A 191 2.71 19.78 9.89
C ALA A 191 3.04 18.31 9.59
N THR A 192 2.56 17.79 8.45
CA THR A 192 2.85 16.43 7.98
C THR A 192 4.34 16.21 7.73
N LEU A 193 5.02 17.13 7.05
CA LEU A 193 6.46 17.05 6.81
C LEU A 193 7.27 17.05 8.11
N ARG A 194 6.89 17.88 9.09
CA ARG A 194 7.55 17.89 10.41
C ARG A 194 7.32 16.57 11.16
N PHE A 195 6.11 16.05 11.14
CA PHE A 195 5.77 14.79 11.77
C PHE A 195 6.61 13.64 11.20
N TRP A 196 6.60 13.45 9.89
CA TRP A 196 7.38 12.38 9.27
C TRP A 196 8.90 12.56 9.46
N GLY A 197 9.37 13.80 9.48
CA GLY A 197 10.77 14.12 9.82
C GLY A 197 11.17 13.82 11.27
N SER A 198 10.19 13.59 12.17
CA SER A 198 10.42 13.18 13.56
C SER A 198 10.31 11.68 13.80
N MET A 199 9.89 10.91 12.79
CA MET A 199 9.82 9.46 12.88
C MET A 199 11.24 8.84 12.89
N PRO A 200 11.39 7.57 13.32
CA PRO A 200 12.68 6.90 13.31
C PRO A 200 13.35 6.92 11.93
N GLU A 201 14.68 6.92 11.91
CA GLU A 201 15.51 7.04 10.68
C GLU A 201 15.32 5.89 9.68
N ASP A 202 14.82 4.73 10.14
CA ASP A 202 14.51 3.58 9.29
C ASP A 202 13.14 3.69 8.60
N VAL A 203 12.39 4.77 8.85
CA VAL A 203 11.13 5.07 8.14
C VAL A 203 11.44 5.76 6.83
N VAL A 204 10.90 5.21 5.75
CA VAL A 204 10.98 5.77 4.40
C VAL A 204 9.62 6.34 4.01
N THR A 205 9.60 7.61 3.59
CA THR A 205 8.40 8.24 3.02
C THR A 205 8.62 8.60 1.57
N THR A 206 7.58 8.50 0.76
CA THR A 206 7.61 8.86 -0.66
C THR A 206 6.36 9.62 -1.07
N GLY A 207 6.47 10.48 -2.08
CA GLY A 207 5.32 11.15 -2.69
C GLY A 207 4.93 12.48 -2.05
N LEU A 208 5.53 12.88 -0.94
CA LEU A 208 5.36 14.22 -0.34
C LEU A 208 6.71 14.92 -0.27
N TRP A 209 6.86 16.01 -1.01
CA TRP A 209 8.09 16.73 -1.22
C TRP A 209 8.06 18.08 -0.49
N LYS A 210 9.21 18.61 -0.11
CA LYS A 210 9.31 19.96 0.46
C LYS A 210 9.01 21.05 -0.57
N GLY A 211 9.14 20.71 -1.85
CA GLY A 211 8.90 21.56 -3.00
C GLY A 211 9.55 20.98 -4.25
N GLU A 212 9.37 21.63 -5.39
CA GLU A 212 9.88 21.18 -6.69
C GLU A 212 11.41 20.96 -6.70
N SER A 213 12.15 21.79 -5.96
CA SER A 213 13.60 21.62 -5.82
C SER A 213 14.02 20.31 -5.13
N ASP A 214 13.09 19.64 -4.47
CA ASP A 214 13.31 18.38 -3.73
C ASP A 214 12.96 17.13 -4.58
N TYR A 215 12.39 17.31 -5.78
CA TYR A 215 11.98 16.20 -6.65
C TYR A 215 13.13 15.29 -7.11
N GLY A 216 14.37 15.79 -7.07
CA GLY A 216 15.57 15.00 -7.35
C GLY A 216 15.97 14.03 -6.22
N HIS A 217 15.41 14.18 -5.03
CA HIS A 217 15.65 13.28 -3.91
C HIS A 217 14.81 12.00 -4.07
N ILE A 218 15.45 10.88 -4.37
CA ILE A 218 14.79 9.56 -4.50
C ILE A 218 14.90 8.82 -3.18
N PRO A 219 13.79 8.51 -2.50
CA PRO A 219 13.81 7.71 -1.28
C PRO A 219 14.30 6.29 -1.56
N LEU A 220 15.29 5.83 -0.80
CA LEU A 220 15.93 4.52 -0.95
C LEU A 220 15.88 3.74 0.36
N GLN A 221 15.83 2.42 0.25
CA GLN A 221 16.02 1.49 1.35
C GLN A 221 16.86 0.31 0.89
N THR A 222 17.87 -0.08 1.66
CA THR A 222 18.65 -1.29 1.39
C THR A 222 18.31 -2.36 2.42
N VAL A 223 17.83 -3.51 1.93
CA VAL A 223 17.43 -4.65 2.76
C VAL A 223 18.03 -5.92 2.17
N ASN A 224 18.71 -6.73 2.99
CA ASN A 224 19.38 -7.96 2.58
C ASN A 224 20.32 -7.77 1.37
N GLY A 225 20.98 -6.59 1.29
CA GLY A 225 21.87 -6.25 0.19
C GLY A 225 21.19 -5.81 -1.09
N VAL A 226 19.86 -5.72 -1.13
CA VAL A 226 19.06 -5.23 -2.25
C VAL A 226 18.61 -3.80 -1.96
N THR A 227 18.88 -2.87 -2.87
CA THR A 227 18.44 -1.47 -2.77
C THR A 227 17.15 -1.27 -3.56
N ILE A 228 16.16 -0.68 -2.90
CA ILE A 228 14.85 -0.39 -3.46
C ILE A 228 14.61 1.12 -3.44
N ALA A 229 14.19 1.68 -4.57
CA ALA A 229 13.75 3.07 -4.69
C ALA A 229 12.22 3.13 -4.65
N TYR A 230 11.68 4.16 -4.00
CA TYR A 230 10.24 4.35 -3.83
C TYR A 230 9.79 5.63 -4.48
N LEU A 231 8.78 5.54 -5.36
CA LEU A 231 8.16 6.66 -6.05
C LEU A 231 6.66 6.63 -5.83
N SER A 232 6.03 7.79 -5.69
CA SER A 232 4.59 7.87 -5.50
C SER A 232 4.04 9.16 -6.11
N TYR A 233 2.93 9.05 -6.81
CA TYR A 233 2.29 10.11 -7.58
C TYR A 233 0.78 10.10 -7.34
N THR A 234 0.10 11.21 -7.60
CA THR A 234 -1.36 11.29 -7.49
C THR A 234 -1.99 11.85 -8.76
N GLU A 235 -3.18 11.40 -9.11
CA GLU A 235 -3.94 11.96 -10.23
C GLU A 235 -4.59 13.29 -9.87
N HIS A 236 -5.09 13.41 -8.64
CA HIS A 236 -5.79 14.61 -8.16
C HIS A 236 -5.69 14.74 -6.63
N THR A 237 -6.12 15.87 -6.10
CA THR A 237 -6.18 16.18 -4.66
C THR A 237 -7.58 16.65 -4.25
N ASN A 238 -8.63 15.89 -4.60
CA ASN A 238 -10.04 16.12 -4.27
C ASN A 238 -10.54 17.55 -4.59
N GLY A 239 -10.02 18.14 -5.68
CA GLY A 239 -10.39 19.51 -6.07
C GLY A 239 -9.79 20.60 -5.17
N ILE A 240 -8.87 20.27 -4.27
CA ILE A 240 -8.08 21.25 -3.52
C ILE A 240 -6.80 21.50 -4.32
N PRO A 241 -6.76 22.62 -5.09
CA PRO A 241 -5.60 22.87 -5.95
C PRO A 241 -4.41 23.31 -5.11
N GLN A 242 -3.22 23.00 -5.60
CA GLN A 242 -2.00 23.65 -5.17
C GLN A 242 -2.13 25.15 -5.46
N ASN A 243 -1.88 25.98 -4.50
CA ASN A 243 -1.95 27.44 -4.63
C ASN A 243 -0.60 28.10 -4.29
N SER A 244 -0.50 29.41 -4.45
CA SER A 244 0.74 30.17 -4.22
C SER A 244 1.27 30.13 -2.78
N SER A 245 0.45 29.70 -1.80
CA SER A 245 0.90 29.51 -0.41
C SER A 245 1.48 28.12 -0.16
N MET A 246 1.35 27.22 -1.13
CA MET A 246 1.90 25.85 -1.12
C MET A 246 3.00 25.76 -2.17
N GLN A 247 4.08 25.10 -1.83
CA GLN A 247 5.07 24.69 -2.80
C GLN A 247 4.56 23.50 -3.58
N ALA A 248 5.23 23.11 -4.66
CA ALA A 248 4.91 21.92 -5.42
C ALA A 248 5.26 20.67 -4.58
N ASN A 249 4.34 20.27 -3.69
CA ASN A 249 4.58 19.22 -2.69
C ASN A 249 4.23 17.82 -3.18
N VAL A 250 3.42 17.70 -4.25
CA VAL A 250 3.10 16.42 -4.92
C VAL A 250 3.41 16.52 -6.41
N ILE A 251 3.69 15.37 -7.00
CA ILE A 251 3.81 15.22 -8.45
C ILE A 251 2.53 14.58 -8.95
N TYR A 252 1.83 15.28 -9.85
CA TYR A 252 0.64 14.75 -10.51
C TYR A 252 1.00 13.80 -11.65
N THR A 253 0.19 12.79 -11.88
CA THR A 253 0.39 11.80 -12.96
C THR A 253 0.43 12.44 -14.35
N SER A 254 -0.09 13.66 -14.49
CA SER A 254 0.01 14.47 -15.72
C SER A 254 1.41 15.07 -15.96
N GLN A 255 2.28 15.11 -14.94
CA GLN A 255 3.66 15.64 -15.04
C GLN A 255 4.64 14.55 -15.53
N THR A 256 4.37 14.01 -16.71
CA THR A 256 5.05 12.84 -17.27
C THR A 256 6.56 13.02 -17.39
N ASP A 257 7.03 14.23 -17.74
CA ASP A 257 8.46 14.51 -17.88
C ASP A 257 9.20 14.41 -16.53
N VAL A 258 8.57 14.88 -15.45
CA VAL A 258 9.12 14.79 -14.08
C VAL A 258 9.16 13.33 -13.63
N ILE A 259 8.08 12.59 -13.88
CA ILE A 259 7.98 11.16 -13.56
C ILE A 259 9.05 10.37 -14.31
N GLU A 260 9.22 10.62 -15.60
CA GLU A 260 10.24 9.95 -16.41
C GLU A 260 11.65 10.23 -15.87
N GLN A 261 11.95 11.46 -15.47
CA GLN A 261 13.23 11.82 -14.87
C GLN A 261 13.46 11.10 -13.54
N GLN A 262 12.44 11.05 -12.64
CA GLN A 262 12.56 10.35 -11.38
C GLN A 262 12.73 8.83 -11.57
N VAL A 263 12.00 8.22 -12.49
CA VAL A 263 12.14 6.77 -12.79
C VAL A 263 13.53 6.46 -13.33
N LYS A 264 14.06 7.30 -14.24
CA LYS A 264 15.43 7.15 -14.75
C LYS A 264 16.48 7.27 -13.64
N ALA A 265 16.34 8.25 -12.75
CA ALA A 265 17.23 8.44 -11.61
C ALA A 265 17.15 7.26 -10.63
N ALA A 266 15.94 6.82 -10.29
CA ALA A 266 15.71 5.69 -9.40
C ALA A 266 16.37 4.40 -9.92
N ARG A 267 16.24 4.12 -11.22
CA ARG A 267 16.88 2.94 -11.86
C ARG A 267 18.41 2.98 -11.89
N GLN A 268 19.02 4.14 -11.71
CA GLN A 268 20.48 4.26 -11.58
C GLN A 268 20.96 4.07 -10.14
N LEU A 269 20.07 4.24 -9.16
CA LEU A 269 20.39 4.25 -7.75
C LEU A 269 19.99 2.95 -7.03
N ALA A 270 19.13 2.13 -7.64
CA ALA A 270 18.52 0.98 -6.98
C ALA A 270 18.40 -0.24 -7.90
N ASP A 271 18.40 -1.41 -7.29
CA ASP A 271 18.15 -2.69 -7.97
C ASP A 271 16.68 -2.82 -8.41
N PHE A 272 15.76 -2.29 -7.59
CA PHE A 272 14.32 -2.28 -7.85
C PHE A 272 13.73 -0.89 -7.65
N VAL A 273 12.67 -0.59 -8.42
CA VAL A 273 11.87 0.64 -8.28
C VAL A 273 10.41 0.23 -8.04
N VAL A 274 9.84 0.75 -6.97
CA VAL A 274 8.44 0.57 -6.58
C VAL A 274 7.69 1.88 -6.74
#